data_122a115e8a2a16c294ac743c6ef41f80
#
_entry.id   122a115e8a2a16c294ac743c6ef41f80
#
_cell.length_a   1.000
_cell.length_b   1.000
_cell.length_c   1.000
_cell.angle_alpha   90.00
_cell.angle_beta   90.00
_cell.angle_gamma   90.00
#
_symmetry.space_group_name_H-M   'P 1'
#
loop_
_entity.id
_entity.type
_entity.pdbx_description
1 polymer ?
#
loop_
_entity_poly.entity_id
_entity_poly.type
_entity_poly.pdbx_seq_one_letter_code
_entity_poly.pdbx_strand_id
1 'polypeptide(L)'
;RKRFPRELKNNLGKSLGIFLLMSVTIALTSGFLLAAHSIGVIIDDMPEKYSIEDARFTTAFEATDEQLDAAADAANDAGTGGTDIVRNWSFDADFNHAQGDDGRDRTLRVYQHRTQVDLAAYAEGRVPEAADEVAIDRVFATNNDISVGEEVELFGQRFTVCGIMTTSDNQALFQNNSDFTVNTLTFGVAEVSESGFAALEATGHQPAYTYSVRFADRDLTVAPRTHAEHDLMRALSTARAPVADLTDSSTNQGIVYAPAAVSLHSAMLRLLLSTFILLLHFLF
;
A
#
# COMPACT_ATOMS: atom_id res chain seq x y z
N ARG A 1 -41.29 9.94 44.97
CA ARG A 1 -40.73 10.59 43.73
C ARG A 1 -39.99 11.93 44.00
N LYS A 2 -39.95 12.46 45.22
CA LYS A 2 -39.27 13.75 45.55
C LYS A 2 -37.87 13.60 46.16
N ARG A 3 -37.37 12.39 46.41
CA ARG A 3 -36.04 12.17 47.03
C ARG A 3 -34.89 12.37 46.02
N PHE A 4 -35.03 11.92 44.79
CA PHE A 4 -33.99 11.96 43.76
C PHE A 4 -33.44 13.38 43.47
N PRO A 5 -34.29 14.41 43.22
CA PRO A 5 -33.76 15.76 42.97
C PRO A 5 -33.10 16.42 44.17
N ARG A 6 -33.42 15.98 45.39
CA ARG A 6 -32.85 16.53 46.63
C ARG A 6 -31.46 15.93 46.91
N GLU A 7 -31.26 14.64 46.64
CA GLU A 7 -29.97 13.98 46.73
C GLU A 7 -29.02 14.46 45.65
N LEU A 8 -29.52 14.67 44.40
CA LEU A 8 -28.74 15.23 43.30
C LEU A 8 -28.21 16.63 43.66
N LYS A 9 -29.02 17.45 44.29
CA LYS A 9 -28.65 18.81 44.68
C LYS A 9 -27.64 18.86 45.84
N ASN A 10 -27.68 17.89 46.74
CA ASN A 10 -26.75 17.79 47.88
C ASN A 10 -25.39 17.19 47.48
N ASN A 11 -25.33 16.42 46.38
CA ASN A 11 -24.11 15.77 45.86
C ASN A 11 -23.79 16.22 44.44
N LEU A 12 -24.07 17.46 44.09
CA LEU A 12 -23.96 17.97 42.70
C LEU A 12 -22.55 17.77 42.11
N GLY A 13 -21.50 17.97 42.92
CA GLY A 13 -20.12 17.79 42.50
C GLY A 13 -19.78 16.32 42.13
N LYS A 14 -20.26 15.36 42.93
CA LYS A 14 -20.07 13.93 42.66
C LYS A 14 -20.85 13.50 41.41
N SER A 15 -22.11 13.93 41.31
CA SER A 15 -22.96 13.59 40.15
C SER A 15 -22.44 14.21 38.86
N LEU A 16 -21.93 15.44 38.92
CA LEU A 16 -21.30 16.10 37.76
C LEU A 16 -19.99 15.40 37.35
N GLY A 17 -19.18 14.99 38.34
CA GLY A 17 -17.96 14.25 38.09
C GLY A 17 -18.22 12.90 37.39
N ILE A 18 -19.20 12.14 37.86
CA ILE A 18 -19.62 10.87 37.27
C ILE A 18 -20.18 11.11 35.87
N PHE A 19 -21.01 12.12 35.66
CA PHE A 19 -21.56 12.45 34.35
C PHE A 19 -20.48 12.83 33.36
N LEU A 20 -19.51 13.67 33.74
CA LEU A 20 -18.38 14.04 32.91
C LEU A 20 -17.50 12.82 32.56
N LEU A 21 -17.21 11.98 33.56
CA LEU A 21 -16.43 10.77 33.34
C LEU A 21 -17.12 9.83 32.34
N MET A 22 -18.43 9.59 32.54
CA MET A 22 -19.22 8.77 31.62
C MET A 22 -19.26 9.38 30.20
N SER A 23 -19.47 10.70 30.09
CA SER A 23 -19.53 11.39 28.83
C SER A 23 -18.19 11.30 28.05
N VAL A 24 -17.07 11.51 28.76
CA VAL A 24 -15.73 11.38 28.18
C VAL A 24 -15.45 9.93 27.75
N THR A 25 -15.80 8.96 28.60
CA THR A 25 -15.61 7.53 28.25
C THR A 25 -16.41 7.13 27.01
N ILE A 26 -17.70 7.54 26.95
CA ILE A 26 -18.56 7.26 25.79
C ILE A 26 -18.00 7.96 24.54
N ALA A 27 -17.60 9.22 24.64
CA ALA A 27 -17.05 9.99 23.52
C ALA A 27 -15.77 9.35 22.97
N LEU A 28 -14.82 8.97 23.83
CA LEU A 28 -13.60 8.29 23.45
C LEU A 28 -13.89 6.95 22.79
N THR A 29 -14.75 6.14 23.39
CA THR A 29 -15.08 4.82 22.85
C THR A 29 -15.78 4.91 21.50
N SER A 30 -16.77 5.82 21.37
CA SER A 30 -17.47 6.03 20.11
C SER A 30 -16.52 6.58 19.03
N GLY A 31 -15.61 7.50 19.40
CA GLY A 31 -14.61 8.03 18.50
C GLY A 31 -13.66 6.94 17.96
N PHE A 32 -13.19 6.06 18.84
CA PHE A 32 -12.36 4.92 18.44
C PHE A 32 -13.09 3.92 17.55
N LEU A 33 -14.34 3.59 17.87
CA LEU A 33 -15.14 2.68 17.06
C LEU A 33 -15.40 3.26 15.65
N LEU A 34 -15.71 4.55 15.58
CA LEU A 34 -15.93 5.22 14.32
C LEU A 34 -14.64 5.29 13.49
N ALA A 35 -13.51 5.62 14.10
CA ALA A 35 -12.21 5.63 13.43
C ALA A 35 -11.83 4.23 12.92
N ALA A 36 -11.96 3.20 13.74
CA ALA A 36 -11.67 1.82 13.34
C ALA A 36 -12.56 1.35 12.18
N HIS A 37 -13.86 1.68 12.21
CA HIS A 37 -14.78 1.36 11.12
C HIS A 37 -14.42 2.13 9.84
N SER A 38 -14.12 3.42 9.92
CA SER A 38 -13.75 4.23 8.76
C SER A 38 -12.46 3.75 8.10
N ILE A 39 -11.46 3.36 8.90
CA ILE A 39 -10.22 2.77 8.40
C ILE A 39 -10.49 1.43 7.72
N GLY A 40 -11.32 0.57 8.33
CA GLY A 40 -11.71 -0.72 7.74
C GLY A 40 -12.35 -0.56 6.36
N VAL A 41 -13.33 0.33 6.22
CA VAL A 41 -13.99 0.59 4.93
C VAL A 41 -12.99 1.09 3.88
N ILE A 42 -12.09 1.99 4.24
CA ILE A 42 -11.07 2.49 3.31
C ILE A 42 -10.15 1.35 2.83
N ILE A 43 -9.72 0.48 3.73
CA ILE A 43 -8.83 -0.64 3.42
C ILE A 43 -9.54 -1.66 2.51
N ASP A 44 -10.80 -1.96 2.80
CA ASP A 44 -11.59 -2.92 2.02
C ASP A 44 -11.86 -2.42 0.58
N ASP A 45 -12.00 -1.10 0.39
CA ASP A 45 -12.24 -0.50 -0.93
C ASP A 45 -10.93 -0.28 -1.74
N MET A 46 -9.77 -0.25 -1.09
CA MET A 46 -8.48 0.06 -1.75
C MET A 46 -8.12 -0.91 -2.89
N PRO A 47 -8.24 -2.25 -2.73
CA PRO A 47 -7.83 -3.18 -3.78
C PRO A 47 -8.59 -3.00 -5.08
N GLU A 48 -9.87 -2.63 -5.02
CA GLU A 48 -10.68 -2.37 -6.20
C GLU A 48 -10.44 -0.98 -6.77
N LYS A 49 -10.44 0.03 -5.91
CA LYS A 49 -10.26 1.44 -6.31
C LYS A 49 -8.93 1.71 -7.01
N TYR A 50 -7.87 1.09 -6.55
CA TYR A 50 -6.52 1.28 -7.09
C TYR A 50 -6.04 0.09 -7.92
N SER A 51 -6.92 -0.85 -8.22
CA SER A 51 -6.57 -2.04 -9.02
C SER A 51 -5.35 -2.78 -8.47
N ILE A 52 -5.28 -2.93 -7.14
CA ILE A 52 -4.10 -3.54 -6.50
C ILE A 52 -3.94 -4.98 -6.98
N GLU A 53 -2.70 -5.35 -7.29
CA GLU A 53 -2.33 -6.69 -7.70
C GLU A 53 -2.61 -7.74 -6.61
N ASP A 54 -2.90 -8.96 -6.99
CA ASP A 54 -3.05 -10.10 -6.08
C ASP A 54 -1.72 -10.78 -5.80
N ALA A 55 -0.86 -10.85 -6.83
CA ALA A 55 0.49 -11.35 -6.76
C ALA A 55 1.39 -10.67 -7.78
N ARG A 56 2.70 -10.77 -7.61
CA ARG A 56 3.68 -10.35 -8.60
C ARG A 56 4.77 -11.40 -8.76
N PHE A 57 5.34 -11.48 -9.95
CA PHE A 57 6.55 -12.26 -10.19
C PHE A 57 7.53 -11.45 -11.03
N THR A 58 8.82 -11.77 -10.88
CA THR A 58 9.90 -11.14 -11.64
C THR A 58 10.64 -12.19 -12.44
N THR A 59 10.98 -11.88 -13.67
CA THR A 59 11.78 -12.74 -14.54
C THR A 59 13.15 -12.13 -14.82
N ALA A 60 14.15 -12.96 -15.09
CA ALA A 60 15.50 -12.49 -15.43
C ALA A 60 15.57 -11.81 -16.81
N PHE A 61 14.64 -12.14 -17.70
CA PHE A 61 14.49 -11.56 -19.03
C PHE A 61 13.01 -11.34 -19.30
N GLU A 62 12.69 -10.52 -20.28
CA GLU A 62 11.32 -10.32 -20.72
C GLU A 62 10.63 -11.65 -21.05
N ALA A 63 9.48 -11.91 -20.45
CA ALA A 63 8.65 -13.06 -20.77
C ALA A 63 7.88 -12.81 -22.06
N THR A 64 7.77 -13.84 -22.89
CA THR A 64 6.98 -13.77 -24.13
C THR A 64 5.47 -13.81 -23.83
N ASP A 65 4.67 -13.27 -24.74
CA ASP A 65 3.21 -13.30 -24.58
C ASP A 65 2.69 -14.75 -24.45
N GLU A 66 3.26 -15.71 -25.20
CA GLU A 66 2.92 -17.14 -25.08
C GLU A 66 3.19 -17.71 -23.68
N GLN A 67 4.26 -17.26 -23.02
CA GLN A 67 4.59 -17.68 -21.65
C GLN A 67 3.61 -17.07 -20.64
N LEU A 68 3.22 -15.82 -20.84
CA LEU A 68 2.26 -15.13 -19.99
C LEU A 68 0.85 -15.71 -20.15
N ASP A 69 0.42 -15.99 -21.39
CA ASP A 69 -0.86 -16.63 -21.69
C ASP A 69 -0.95 -18.02 -21.06
N ALA A 70 0.10 -18.84 -21.20
CA ALA A 70 0.14 -20.16 -20.57
C ALA A 70 0.06 -20.10 -19.03
N ALA A 71 0.66 -19.06 -18.43
CA ALA A 71 0.60 -18.85 -17.00
C ALA A 71 -0.81 -18.39 -16.54
N ALA A 72 -1.44 -17.51 -17.31
CA ALA A 72 -2.80 -17.05 -17.05
C ALA A 72 -3.81 -18.19 -17.18
N ASP A 73 -3.69 -19.03 -18.22
CA ASP A 73 -4.55 -20.20 -18.43
C ASP A 73 -4.42 -21.20 -17.29
N ALA A 74 -3.21 -21.48 -16.80
CA ALA A 74 -3.01 -22.39 -15.68
C ALA A 74 -3.65 -21.86 -14.37
N ALA A 75 -3.58 -20.55 -14.12
CA ALA A 75 -4.27 -19.95 -12.99
C ALA A 75 -5.80 -19.98 -13.16
N ASN A 76 -6.30 -19.80 -14.39
CA ASN A 76 -7.72 -19.87 -14.70
C ASN A 76 -8.28 -21.28 -14.47
N ASP A 77 -7.51 -22.32 -14.84
CA ASP A 77 -7.87 -23.72 -14.58
C ASP A 77 -7.99 -24.03 -13.08
N ALA A 78 -7.28 -23.28 -12.24
CA ALA A 78 -7.40 -23.35 -10.78
C ALA A 78 -8.62 -22.60 -10.22
N GLY A 79 -9.41 -21.94 -11.06
CA GLY A 79 -10.69 -21.34 -10.69
C GLY A 79 -10.64 -19.88 -10.26
N THR A 80 -9.74 -19.07 -10.83
CA THR A 80 -9.61 -17.63 -10.55
C THR A 80 -10.70 -16.76 -11.19
N GLY A 81 -11.55 -17.36 -12.05
CA GLY A 81 -12.58 -16.63 -12.80
C GLY A 81 -12.06 -15.80 -13.96
N GLY A 82 -10.76 -15.67 -14.08
CA GLY A 82 -9.98 -14.90 -15.04
C GLY A 82 -8.70 -14.40 -14.40
N THR A 83 -7.61 -14.35 -15.17
CA THR A 83 -6.30 -13.90 -14.68
C THR A 83 -5.71 -12.92 -15.66
N ASP A 84 -5.50 -11.69 -15.20
CA ASP A 84 -4.79 -10.67 -15.95
C ASP A 84 -3.34 -10.61 -15.48
N ILE A 85 -2.40 -10.68 -16.42
CA ILE A 85 -0.96 -10.50 -16.17
C ILE A 85 -0.53 -9.22 -16.88
N VAL A 86 -0.12 -8.23 -16.10
CA VAL A 86 0.22 -6.89 -16.59
C VAL A 86 1.72 -6.65 -16.42
N ARG A 87 2.39 -6.14 -17.46
CA ARG A 87 3.79 -5.69 -17.38
C ARG A 87 3.88 -4.50 -16.43
N ASN A 88 4.64 -4.66 -15.34
CA ASN A 88 4.87 -3.64 -14.32
C ASN A 88 6.37 -3.46 -14.09
N TRP A 89 7.09 -3.17 -15.19
CA TRP A 89 8.54 -3.04 -15.19
C TRP A 89 9.00 -1.78 -14.48
N SER A 90 10.19 -1.85 -13.91
CA SER A 90 10.77 -0.73 -13.19
C SER A 90 12.29 -0.65 -13.35
N PHE A 91 12.82 0.55 -13.15
CA PHE A 91 14.26 0.79 -12.98
C PHE A 91 14.54 1.21 -11.54
N ASP A 92 15.57 0.67 -10.94
CA ASP A 92 16.15 1.25 -9.73
C ASP A 92 17.19 2.29 -10.15
N ALA A 93 16.77 3.54 -10.33
CA ALA A 93 17.59 4.61 -10.85
C ALA A 93 18.33 5.33 -9.72
N ASP A 94 19.61 5.62 -9.95
CA ASP A 94 20.36 6.55 -9.10
C ASP A 94 19.71 7.92 -9.17
N PHE A 95 19.43 8.49 -8.01
CA PHE A 95 18.75 9.76 -7.87
C PHE A 95 19.69 10.82 -7.33
N ASN A 96 19.72 11.97 -8.02
CA ASN A 96 20.40 13.17 -7.55
C ASN A 96 19.45 14.37 -7.56
N HIS A 97 19.54 15.19 -6.52
CA HIS A 97 18.83 16.43 -6.41
C HIS A 97 19.81 17.60 -6.40
N ALA A 98 19.62 18.56 -7.29
CA ALA A 98 20.56 19.65 -7.53
C ALA A 98 20.84 20.56 -6.31
N GLN A 99 19.95 20.55 -5.29
CA GLN A 99 20.07 21.42 -4.13
C GLN A 99 20.69 20.76 -2.89
N GLY A 100 21.03 19.48 -2.94
CA GLY A 100 21.45 18.79 -1.71
C GLY A 100 22.21 17.51 -1.92
N ASP A 101 23.41 17.60 -2.49
CA ASP A 101 24.35 16.48 -2.36
C ASP A 101 24.90 16.46 -0.92
N ASP A 102 24.24 15.68 -0.07
CA ASP A 102 24.68 15.41 1.30
C ASP A 102 25.54 14.14 1.39
N GLY A 103 26.00 13.62 0.23
CA GLY A 103 26.82 12.41 0.10
C GLY A 103 26.07 11.12 0.37
N ARG A 104 24.73 11.12 0.33
CA ARG A 104 23.94 9.91 0.44
C ARG A 104 23.59 9.36 -0.94
N ASP A 105 23.84 8.07 -1.13
CA ASP A 105 23.32 7.36 -2.28
C ASP A 105 21.81 7.21 -2.14
N ARG A 106 21.06 7.68 -3.14
CA ARG A 106 19.61 7.58 -3.20
C ARG A 106 19.19 6.82 -4.44
N THR A 107 18.14 6.03 -4.31
CA THR A 107 17.57 5.24 -5.41
C THR A 107 16.08 5.54 -5.50
N LEU A 108 15.60 5.81 -6.71
CA LEU A 108 14.18 5.79 -7.03
C LEU A 108 13.85 4.58 -7.88
N ARG A 109 12.86 3.79 -7.44
CA ARG A 109 12.24 2.78 -8.30
C ARG A 109 11.24 3.45 -9.21
N VAL A 110 11.61 3.54 -10.48
CA VAL A 110 10.86 4.28 -11.49
C VAL A 110 10.02 3.32 -12.32
N TYR A 111 8.71 3.53 -12.31
CA TYR A 111 7.75 2.81 -13.14
C TYR A 111 7.31 3.67 -14.31
N GLN A 112 6.90 3.04 -15.41
CA GLN A 112 6.04 3.70 -16.37
C GLN A 112 4.69 4.01 -15.70
N HIS A 113 4.06 5.13 -16.00
CA HIS A 113 2.75 5.49 -15.46
C HIS A 113 1.74 4.34 -15.64
N ARG A 114 1.22 3.85 -14.52
CA ARG A 114 0.36 2.67 -14.43
C ARG A 114 -1.10 3.06 -14.56
N THR A 115 -1.80 2.40 -15.50
CA THR A 115 -3.22 2.68 -15.79
C THR A 115 -4.13 1.47 -15.60
N GLN A 116 -3.56 0.28 -15.40
CA GLN A 116 -4.31 -0.98 -15.30
C GLN A 116 -4.21 -1.62 -13.91
N VAL A 117 -3.04 -1.53 -13.29
CA VAL A 117 -2.73 -2.17 -12.01
C VAL A 117 -1.95 -1.20 -11.12
N ASP A 118 -2.12 -1.31 -9.82
CA ASP A 118 -1.39 -0.55 -8.79
C ASP A 118 -1.41 0.95 -9.03
N LEU A 119 -2.61 1.48 -9.27
CA LEU A 119 -2.80 2.88 -9.62
C LEU A 119 -2.30 3.82 -8.53
N ALA A 120 -1.56 4.85 -8.94
CA ALA A 120 -1.10 5.90 -8.04
C ALA A 120 -2.20 6.94 -7.74
N ALA A 121 -2.15 7.50 -6.53
CA ALA A 121 -2.96 8.64 -6.13
C ALA A 121 -2.10 9.91 -6.08
N TYR A 122 -2.44 10.91 -6.85
CA TYR A 122 -1.71 12.17 -6.93
C TYR A 122 -2.25 13.14 -5.87
N ALA A 123 -1.36 13.55 -4.95
CA ALA A 123 -1.68 14.51 -3.88
C ALA A 123 -1.47 15.95 -4.34
N GLU A 124 -0.45 16.19 -5.18
CA GLU A 124 -0.08 17.48 -5.74
C GLU A 124 0.35 17.33 -7.19
N GLY A 125 0.17 18.37 -8.00
CA GLY A 125 0.57 18.37 -9.40
C GLY A 125 -0.28 17.45 -10.26
N ARG A 126 0.33 16.73 -11.19
CA ARG A 126 -0.35 15.92 -12.21
C ARG A 126 0.46 14.67 -12.60
N VAL A 127 -0.16 13.82 -13.40
CA VAL A 127 0.46 12.68 -14.06
C VAL A 127 1.57 13.15 -15.01
N PRO A 128 2.72 12.43 -15.10
CA PRO A 128 3.74 12.70 -16.11
C PRO A 128 3.22 12.46 -17.53
N GLU A 129 3.38 13.47 -18.40
CA GLU A 129 2.99 13.40 -19.81
C GLU A 129 4.19 13.53 -20.75
N ALA A 130 5.14 14.42 -20.42
CA ALA A 130 6.35 14.61 -21.21
C ALA A 130 7.45 13.61 -20.85
N ALA A 131 8.42 13.45 -21.74
CA ALA A 131 9.53 12.49 -21.56
C ALA A 131 10.50 12.88 -20.43
N ASP A 132 10.51 14.15 -20.05
CA ASP A 132 11.35 14.74 -19.00
C ASP A 132 10.55 15.07 -17.73
N GLU A 133 9.40 14.43 -17.54
CA GLU A 133 8.57 14.61 -16.35
C GLU A 133 8.57 13.37 -15.46
N VAL A 134 8.57 13.60 -14.15
CA VAL A 134 8.52 12.56 -13.12
C VAL A 134 7.55 12.93 -12.01
N ALA A 135 6.78 11.96 -11.53
CA ALA A 135 6.05 12.06 -10.28
C ALA A 135 6.73 11.21 -9.21
N ILE A 136 6.89 11.75 -8.01
CA ILE A 136 7.69 11.15 -6.92
C ILE A 136 6.79 10.83 -5.73
N ASP A 137 7.10 9.72 -5.04
CA ASP A 137 6.43 9.35 -3.80
C ASP A 137 6.51 10.47 -2.74
N ARG A 138 5.38 10.72 -2.10
CA ARG A 138 5.22 11.81 -1.14
C ARG A 138 6.16 11.71 0.06
N VAL A 139 6.41 10.50 0.57
CA VAL A 139 7.22 10.33 1.77
C VAL A 139 8.69 10.58 1.44
N PHE A 140 9.16 10.05 0.30
CA PHE A 140 10.50 10.32 -0.20
C PHE A 140 10.69 11.80 -0.52
N ALA A 141 9.74 12.42 -1.23
CA ALA A 141 9.77 13.83 -1.57
C ALA A 141 9.85 14.74 -0.32
N THR A 142 8.99 14.47 0.68
CA THR A 142 9.00 15.21 1.95
C THR A 142 10.33 15.07 2.70
N ASN A 143 10.90 13.85 2.74
CA ASN A 143 12.14 13.59 3.47
C ASN A 143 13.40 14.15 2.78
N ASN A 144 13.29 14.48 1.50
CA ASN A 144 14.38 15.02 0.69
C ASN A 144 14.11 16.46 0.21
N ASP A 145 13.10 17.14 0.80
CA ASP A 145 12.74 18.53 0.50
C ASP A 145 12.48 18.77 -1.00
N ILE A 146 11.79 17.82 -1.68
CA ILE A 146 11.49 17.89 -3.11
C ILE A 146 10.07 18.43 -3.30
N SER A 147 9.93 19.41 -4.20
CA SER A 147 8.65 20.05 -4.54
C SER A 147 8.33 19.96 -6.03
N VAL A 148 7.04 20.09 -6.38
CA VAL A 148 6.60 20.16 -7.77
C VAL A 148 7.24 21.37 -8.47
N GLY A 149 7.78 21.14 -9.66
CA GLY A 149 8.47 22.13 -10.48
C GLY A 149 10.00 22.12 -10.32
N GLU A 150 10.56 21.33 -9.41
CA GLU A 150 12.01 21.22 -9.25
C GLU A 150 12.61 20.23 -10.27
N GLU A 151 13.89 20.42 -10.59
CA GLU A 151 14.66 19.52 -11.43
C GLU A 151 15.39 18.49 -10.58
N VAL A 152 15.31 17.22 -11.02
CA VAL A 152 16.01 16.08 -10.43
C VAL A 152 16.73 15.29 -11.52
N GLU A 153 17.67 14.45 -11.14
CA GLU A 153 18.39 13.60 -12.08
C GLU A 153 18.13 12.10 -11.78
N LEU A 154 17.79 11.33 -12.84
CA LEU A 154 17.66 9.88 -12.82
C LEU A 154 18.62 9.30 -13.86
N PHE A 155 19.55 8.43 -13.44
CA PHE A 155 20.63 7.94 -14.31
C PHE A 155 21.38 9.06 -15.04
N GLY A 156 21.56 10.23 -14.38
CA GLY A 156 22.20 11.40 -14.96
C GLY A 156 21.37 12.16 -15.99
N GLN A 157 20.12 11.78 -16.22
CA GLN A 157 19.17 12.50 -17.07
C GLN A 157 18.30 13.43 -16.20
N ARG A 158 18.01 14.62 -16.72
CA ARG A 158 17.18 15.61 -16.02
C ARG A 158 15.71 15.36 -16.22
N PHE A 159 14.96 15.44 -15.12
CA PHE A 159 13.51 15.36 -15.08
C PHE A 159 12.96 16.54 -14.26
N THR A 160 11.81 17.04 -14.66
CA THR A 160 11.04 18.01 -13.88
C THR A 160 10.00 17.27 -13.03
N VAL A 161 9.96 17.53 -11.75
CA VAL A 161 8.94 16.96 -10.86
C VAL A 161 7.58 17.58 -11.20
N CYS A 162 6.70 16.81 -11.83
CA CYS A 162 5.36 17.28 -12.25
C CYS A 162 4.26 16.91 -11.24
N GLY A 163 4.54 15.98 -10.32
CA GLY A 163 3.56 15.54 -9.33
C GLY A 163 4.18 14.87 -8.12
N ILE A 164 3.43 14.92 -7.03
CA ILE A 164 3.69 14.17 -5.80
C ILE A 164 2.57 13.16 -5.63
N MET A 165 2.94 11.88 -5.53
CA MET A 165 2.00 10.77 -5.55
C MET A 165 2.17 9.84 -4.34
N THR A 166 1.25 8.92 -4.20
CA THR A 166 1.35 7.76 -3.31
C THR A 166 0.93 6.53 -4.10
N THR A 167 1.73 5.48 -4.06
CA THR A 167 1.42 4.22 -4.73
C THR A 167 0.66 3.28 -3.81
N SER A 168 -0.20 2.46 -4.37
CA SER A 168 -1.06 1.55 -3.61
C SER A 168 -0.36 0.24 -3.24
N ASP A 169 0.59 -0.20 -4.05
CA ASP A 169 1.36 -1.45 -3.92
C ASP A 169 2.58 -1.33 -2.98
N ASN A 170 3.03 -0.11 -2.71
CA ASN A 170 4.20 0.16 -1.87
C ASN A 170 3.78 0.84 -0.55
N GLN A 171 2.93 0.19 0.24
CA GLN A 171 2.50 0.71 1.55
C GLN A 171 3.68 0.84 2.54
N ALA A 172 4.69 -0.02 2.40
CA ALA A 172 5.98 0.11 3.04
C ALA A 172 7.06 0.12 1.94
N LEU A 173 7.80 1.24 1.85
CA LEU A 173 8.84 1.44 0.83
C LEU A 173 10.09 0.62 1.15
N PHE A 174 9.98 -0.71 1.02
CA PHE A 174 11.12 -1.61 1.08
C PHE A 174 11.82 -1.63 -0.28
N GLN A 175 13.13 -1.46 -0.28
CA GLN A 175 13.92 -1.59 -1.50
C GLN A 175 13.98 -3.05 -1.95
N ASN A 176 14.14 -3.99 -0.99
CA ASN A 176 14.17 -5.43 -1.25
C ASN A 176 13.19 -6.16 -0.33
N ASN A 177 12.67 -7.30 -0.78
CA ASN A 177 11.77 -8.16 0.01
C ASN A 177 12.42 -8.71 1.30
N SER A 178 13.74 -8.68 1.40
CA SER A 178 14.50 -9.11 2.59
C SER A 178 14.76 -8.01 3.62
N ASP A 179 14.37 -6.77 3.31
CA ASP A 179 14.65 -5.64 4.18
C ASP A 179 13.72 -5.67 5.40
N PHE A 180 14.28 -5.44 6.58
CA PHE A 180 13.52 -5.37 7.84
C PHE A 180 13.13 -3.96 8.23
N THR A 181 13.70 -2.95 7.57
CA THR A 181 13.47 -1.52 7.88
C THR A 181 13.24 -0.74 6.61
N VAL A 182 12.31 0.19 6.67
CA VAL A 182 12.04 1.15 5.61
C VAL A 182 13.00 2.34 5.77
N ASN A 183 13.68 2.74 4.70
CA ASN A 183 14.54 3.92 4.67
C ASN A 183 14.09 4.89 3.57
N THR A 184 13.10 5.68 3.86
CA THR A 184 12.52 6.66 2.93
C THR A 184 13.39 7.91 2.68
N LEU A 185 14.57 8.00 3.32
CA LEU A 185 15.58 9.01 2.98
C LEU A 185 16.42 8.61 1.77
N THR A 186 16.61 7.30 1.57
CA THR A 186 17.49 6.78 0.52
C THR A 186 16.76 5.99 -0.56
N PHE A 187 15.53 5.54 -0.28
CA PHE A 187 14.74 4.80 -1.25
C PHE A 187 13.32 5.37 -1.37
N GLY A 188 12.85 5.51 -2.60
CA GLY A 188 11.51 5.95 -2.94
C GLY A 188 11.01 5.33 -4.25
N VAL A 189 9.79 5.70 -4.63
CA VAL A 189 9.14 5.25 -5.86
C VAL A 189 8.79 6.46 -6.70
N ALA A 190 8.84 6.30 -8.02
CA ALA A 190 8.49 7.33 -8.98
C ALA A 190 7.74 6.75 -10.18
N GLU A 191 6.98 7.58 -10.85
CA GLU A 191 6.39 7.28 -12.16
C GLU A 191 6.84 8.32 -13.19
N VAL A 192 7.06 7.84 -14.40
CA VAL A 192 7.37 8.65 -15.60
C VAL A 192 6.37 8.32 -16.72
N SER A 193 6.28 9.17 -17.73
CA SER A 193 5.50 8.88 -18.91
C SER A 193 6.06 7.67 -19.68
N GLU A 194 5.29 7.11 -20.61
CA GLU A 194 5.79 6.07 -21.53
C GLU A 194 7.06 6.50 -22.27
N SER A 195 7.08 7.74 -22.76
CA SER A 195 8.26 8.31 -23.42
C SER A 195 9.43 8.55 -22.45
N GLY A 196 9.16 8.90 -21.20
CA GLY A 196 10.18 9.00 -20.15
C GLY A 196 10.79 7.66 -19.79
N PHE A 197 9.96 6.61 -19.69
CA PHE A 197 10.43 5.25 -19.44
C PHE A 197 11.32 4.73 -20.60
N ALA A 198 10.90 4.96 -21.84
CA ALA A 198 11.70 4.62 -23.01
C ALA A 198 13.03 5.41 -23.06
N ALA A 199 13.05 6.66 -22.60
CA ALA A 199 14.28 7.44 -22.49
C ALA A 199 15.25 6.85 -21.45
N LEU A 200 14.74 6.37 -20.31
CA LEU A 200 15.57 5.66 -19.33
C LEU A 200 16.10 4.33 -19.88
N GLU A 201 15.28 3.57 -20.59
CA GLU A 201 15.72 2.34 -21.24
C GLU A 201 16.83 2.59 -22.27
N ALA A 202 16.76 3.69 -23.02
CA ALA A 202 17.76 4.09 -23.98
C ALA A 202 19.14 4.42 -23.35
N THR A 203 19.24 4.59 -22.03
CA THR A 203 20.52 4.73 -21.32
C THR A 203 21.33 3.44 -21.28
N GLY A 204 20.73 2.30 -21.66
CA GLY A 204 21.34 0.98 -21.63
C GLY A 204 21.18 0.23 -20.30
N HIS A 205 20.46 0.79 -19.34
CA HIS A 205 20.06 0.07 -18.14
C HIS A 205 18.93 -0.90 -18.50
N GLN A 206 18.93 -2.08 -17.88
CA GLN A 206 17.85 -3.04 -18.04
C GLN A 206 16.83 -2.87 -16.93
N PRO A 207 15.51 -2.87 -17.25
CA PRO A 207 14.47 -2.86 -16.23
C PRO A 207 14.42 -4.19 -15.48
N ALA A 208 13.91 -4.15 -14.28
CA ALA A 208 13.41 -5.34 -13.62
C ALA A 208 12.09 -5.76 -14.31
N TYR A 209 12.09 -6.95 -14.90
CA TYR A 209 10.94 -7.49 -15.64
C TYR A 209 9.92 -8.06 -14.64
N THR A 210 9.19 -7.18 -14.00
CA THR A 210 8.14 -7.52 -13.02
C THR A 210 6.79 -7.55 -13.70
N TYR A 211 5.95 -8.51 -13.31
CA TYR A 211 4.61 -8.72 -13.82
C TYR A 211 3.65 -8.78 -12.65
N SER A 212 2.63 -7.95 -12.69
CA SER A 212 1.53 -7.92 -11.72
C SER A 212 0.42 -8.86 -12.16
N VAL A 213 -0.11 -9.63 -11.24
CA VAL A 213 -1.18 -10.61 -11.47
C VAL A 213 -2.43 -10.13 -10.77
N ARG A 214 -3.56 -10.11 -11.47
CA ARG A 214 -4.88 -9.86 -10.91
C ARG A 214 -5.84 -10.99 -11.25
N PHE A 215 -6.55 -11.47 -10.24
CA PHE A 215 -7.61 -12.46 -10.39
C PHE A 215 -8.97 -11.76 -10.50
N ALA A 216 -9.84 -12.25 -11.41
CA ALA A 216 -11.16 -11.65 -11.57
C ALA A 216 -12.09 -11.96 -10.39
N ASP A 217 -11.95 -13.14 -9.78
CA ASP A 217 -12.65 -13.47 -8.55
C ASP A 217 -11.96 -12.81 -7.35
N ARG A 218 -12.56 -11.71 -6.86
CA ARG A 218 -12.05 -10.95 -5.73
C ARG A 218 -12.34 -11.60 -4.37
N ASP A 219 -13.21 -12.58 -4.33
CA ASP A 219 -13.61 -13.31 -3.10
C ASP A 219 -12.79 -14.61 -2.90
N LEU A 220 -11.74 -14.81 -3.72
CA LEU A 220 -10.84 -15.95 -3.57
C LEU A 220 -10.24 -15.99 -2.17
N THR A 221 -10.51 -17.09 -1.48
CA THR A 221 -9.87 -17.37 -0.18
C THR A 221 -8.40 -17.76 -0.37
N VAL A 222 -7.62 -17.73 0.73
CA VAL A 222 -6.18 -17.97 0.70
C VAL A 222 -5.81 -19.28 -0.01
N ALA A 223 -6.48 -20.39 0.26
CA ALA A 223 -6.10 -21.70 -0.29
C ALA A 223 -6.27 -21.80 -1.82
N PRO A 224 -7.42 -21.43 -2.44
CA PRO A 224 -7.56 -21.36 -3.90
C PRO A 224 -6.57 -20.39 -4.55
N ARG A 225 -6.33 -19.23 -3.93
CA ARG A 225 -5.35 -18.23 -4.42
C ARG A 225 -3.96 -18.84 -4.49
N THR A 226 -3.45 -19.40 -3.40
CA THR A 226 -2.13 -20.04 -3.35
C THR A 226 -2.03 -21.21 -4.36
N HIS A 227 -3.14 -21.90 -4.63
CA HIS A 227 -3.14 -22.95 -5.64
C HIS A 227 -2.98 -22.37 -7.04
N ALA A 228 -3.71 -21.32 -7.38
CA ALA A 228 -3.60 -20.63 -8.66
C ALA A 228 -2.20 -20.05 -8.89
N GLU A 229 -1.61 -19.40 -7.86
CA GLU A 229 -0.23 -18.91 -7.90
C GLU A 229 0.78 -20.03 -8.15
N HIS A 230 0.61 -21.18 -7.51
CA HIS A 230 1.46 -22.35 -7.70
C HIS A 230 1.36 -22.92 -9.12
N ASP A 231 0.17 -22.98 -9.69
CA ASP A 231 -0.06 -23.48 -11.05
C ASP A 231 0.47 -22.49 -12.10
N LEU A 232 0.31 -21.19 -11.89
CA LEU A 232 0.90 -20.14 -12.67
C LEU A 232 2.43 -20.26 -12.69
N MET A 233 3.07 -20.43 -11.53
CA MET A 233 4.52 -20.60 -11.44
C MET A 233 5.02 -21.87 -12.11
N ARG A 234 4.26 -22.96 -12.00
CA ARG A 234 4.58 -24.21 -12.68
C ARG A 234 4.49 -24.05 -14.19
N ALA A 235 3.49 -23.33 -14.70
CA ALA A 235 3.36 -23.05 -16.13
C ALA A 235 4.53 -22.21 -16.64
N LEU A 236 4.89 -21.13 -15.94
CA LEU A 236 6.07 -20.30 -16.28
C LEU A 236 7.36 -21.14 -16.30
N SER A 237 7.57 -21.98 -15.30
CA SER A 237 8.73 -22.88 -15.25
C SER A 237 8.75 -23.88 -16.41
N THR A 238 7.59 -24.44 -16.76
CA THR A 238 7.45 -25.40 -17.86
C THR A 238 7.68 -24.73 -19.21
N ALA A 239 7.21 -23.50 -19.37
CA ALA A 239 7.44 -22.65 -20.54
C ALA A 239 8.87 -22.06 -20.61
N ARG A 240 9.73 -22.44 -19.64
CA ARG A 240 11.12 -21.95 -19.51
C ARG A 240 11.23 -20.43 -19.36
N ALA A 241 10.22 -19.80 -18.79
CA ALA A 241 10.35 -18.42 -18.34
C ALA A 241 11.31 -18.39 -17.14
N PRO A 242 12.38 -17.59 -17.17
CA PRO A 242 13.39 -17.59 -16.12
C PRO A 242 12.91 -16.77 -14.90
N VAL A 243 11.95 -17.31 -14.16
CA VAL A 243 11.38 -16.65 -12.98
C VAL A 243 12.44 -16.54 -11.89
N ALA A 244 12.63 -15.33 -11.37
CA ALA A 244 13.57 -15.02 -10.31
C ALA A 244 12.90 -14.96 -8.95
N ASP A 245 11.66 -14.45 -8.86
CA ASP A 245 10.93 -14.28 -7.59
C ASP A 245 9.41 -14.29 -7.82
N LEU A 246 8.67 -14.74 -6.82
CA LEU A 246 7.20 -14.62 -6.72
C LEU A 246 6.85 -14.04 -5.36
N THR A 247 6.06 -13.00 -5.36
CA THR A 247 5.54 -12.37 -4.14
C THR A 247 4.01 -12.37 -4.18
N ASP A 248 3.39 -13.01 -3.18
CA ASP A 248 1.95 -12.89 -2.92
C ASP A 248 1.70 -11.54 -2.23
N SER A 249 1.06 -10.63 -2.95
CA SER A 249 0.75 -9.28 -2.44
C SER A 249 -0.33 -9.31 -1.37
N SER A 250 -1.19 -10.34 -1.36
CA SER A 250 -2.24 -10.48 -0.36
C SER A 250 -1.70 -10.79 1.03
N THR A 251 -0.58 -11.52 1.13
CA THR A 251 0.06 -11.83 2.41
C THR A 251 0.71 -10.60 3.04
N ASN A 252 1.25 -9.70 2.25
CA ASN A 252 1.77 -8.42 2.75
C ASN A 252 0.67 -7.49 3.26
N GLN A 253 -0.53 -7.53 2.68
CA GLN A 253 -1.70 -6.77 3.15
C GLN A 253 -2.39 -7.44 4.34
N GLY A 254 -2.53 -8.77 4.34
CA GLY A 254 -3.21 -9.53 5.39
C GLY A 254 -2.45 -9.59 6.72
N ILE A 255 -1.13 -9.63 6.69
CA ILE A 255 -0.30 -9.73 7.91
C ILE A 255 -0.35 -8.42 8.73
N VAL A 256 -0.50 -7.26 8.07
CA VAL A 256 -0.51 -5.97 8.78
C VAL A 256 -1.88 -5.61 9.36
N TYR A 257 -2.98 -6.08 8.78
CA TYR A 257 -4.30 -5.54 9.10
C TYR A 257 -5.30 -6.53 9.71
N ALA A 258 -5.35 -7.79 9.29
CA ALA A 258 -6.33 -8.74 9.81
C ALA A 258 -6.14 -9.10 11.30
N PRO A 259 -4.92 -9.39 11.80
CA PRO A 259 -4.71 -9.64 13.23
C PRO A 259 -4.88 -8.39 14.09
N ALA A 260 -4.52 -7.20 13.56
CA ALA A 260 -4.63 -5.95 14.32
C ALA A 260 -6.09 -5.51 14.47
N ALA A 261 -6.91 -5.62 13.43
CA ALA A 261 -8.33 -5.27 13.49
C ALA A 261 -9.11 -6.20 14.43
N VAL A 262 -8.87 -7.51 14.34
CA VAL A 262 -9.51 -8.51 15.22
C VAL A 262 -9.00 -8.38 16.66
N SER A 263 -7.71 -8.13 16.87
CA SER A 263 -7.15 -7.94 18.21
C SER A 263 -7.58 -6.61 18.81
N LEU A 264 -7.69 -5.52 18.00
CA LEU A 264 -8.21 -4.24 18.46
C LEU A 264 -9.67 -4.34 18.88
N HIS A 265 -10.52 -5.03 18.10
CA HIS A 265 -11.92 -5.25 18.42
C HIS A 265 -12.10 -6.03 19.72
N SER A 266 -11.34 -7.11 19.92
CA SER A 266 -11.36 -7.92 21.14
C SER A 266 -10.76 -7.19 22.33
N ALA A 267 -9.70 -6.40 22.15
CA ALA A 267 -9.10 -5.58 23.20
C ALA A 267 -10.03 -4.44 23.63
N MET A 268 -10.70 -3.77 22.69
CA MET A 268 -11.68 -2.74 22.97
C MET A 268 -12.91 -3.30 23.68
N LEU A 269 -13.41 -4.48 23.28
CA LEU A 269 -14.54 -5.13 23.95
C LEU A 269 -14.18 -5.47 25.41
N ARG A 270 -12.96 -5.94 25.66
CA ARG A 270 -12.44 -6.21 27.01
C ARG A 270 -12.28 -4.92 27.83
N LEU A 271 -11.81 -3.84 27.21
CA LEU A 271 -11.68 -2.52 27.88
C LEU A 271 -13.06 -1.95 28.25
N LEU A 272 -14.03 -2.05 27.33
CA LEU A 272 -15.43 -1.66 27.58
C LEU A 272 -16.05 -2.47 28.71
N LEU A 273 -15.84 -3.79 28.72
CA LEU A 273 -16.36 -4.67 29.74
C LEU A 273 -15.72 -4.37 31.10
N SER A 274 -14.41 -4.11 31.15
CA SER A 274 -13.70 -3.79 32.39
C SER A 274 -14.08 -2.42 32.95
N THR A 275 -14.26 -1.40 32.08
CA THR A 275 -14.75 -0.07 32.51
C THR A 275 -16.19 -0.13 32.95
N PHE A 276 -17.04 -0.95 32.34
CA PHE A 276 -18.42 -1.15 32.73
C PHE A 276 -18.52 -1.85 34.11
N ILE A 277 -17.68 -2.87 34.35
CA ILE A 277 -17.59 -3.58 35.65
C ILE A 277 -17.06 -2.65 36.74
N LEU A 278 -16.05 -1.84 36.46
CA LEU A 278 -15.55 -0.82 37.41
C LEU A 278 -16.61 0.24 37.76
N LEU A 279 -17.38 0.68 36.78
CA LEU A 279 -18.50 1.62 36.98
C LEU A 279 -19.63 1.02 37.84
N LEU A 280 -19.96 -0.27 37.64
CA LEU A 280 -20.90 -1.00 38.46
C LEU A 280 -20.42 -1.12 39.90
N HIS A 281 -19.12 -1.35 40.15
CA HIS A 281 -18.54 -1.39 41.51
C HIS A 281 -18.52 -0.04 42.22
N PHE A 282 -18.55 1.07 41.49
CA PHE A 282 -18.61 2.42 42.05
C PHE A 282 -20.05 2.90 42.33
N LEU A 283 -21.04 2.27 41.73
CA LEU A 283 -22.47 2.61 41.83
C LEU A 283 -23.19 1.85 42.96
N PHE A 284 -22.60 0.74 43.42
CA PHE A 284 -23.07 -0.05 44.57
C PHE A 284 -22.10 0.04 45.76
#